data_ac78fcebc0edcf74d7f7a0222c121043
#
_entry.id   ac78fcebc0edcf74d7f7a0222c121043
#
_cell.length_a   1.000
_cell.length_b   1.000
_cell.length_c   1.000
_cell.angle_alpha   90.00
_cell.angle_beta   90.00
_cell.angle_gamma   90.00
#
_symmetry.space_group_name_H-M   'P 1'
#
loop_
_entity.id
_entity.type
_entity.pdbx_description
1 polymer ?
#
loop_
_entity_poly.entity_id
_entity_poly.type
_entity_poly.pdbx_seq_one_letter_code
_entity_poly.pdbx_strand_id
1 'polypeptide(L)'
;MQDSGVALSKEGYSLNWLGKSYARLLANENIRTRLIADTAHNQNPANANSQNLLIKGDNLEVLKHLLGAYSEQVKMIYIDPPYNTGSDGFVYQDDRKFSVEQLSNLAGIDEDEARRILTFTSSSSNSHSAWLTFMYPRLYLAKQLLRDDGVIFISIDDNEQAQLKVLCDEVFGEENFVGAFPRITKKAGKTTDTIAKNHDYVFVYQNSSDAKLNSLELSDDAYKHQDEHVEIRGQYKLSQTLDYGSIQYSASLDYEIRLDNFVFRPGNVSENEMAARQSRNPKSDFCWRWSKKLFDFGLANDFIVVKGTRIYTKTYQNAVISKNDKGYFVEQKTRGKSASTLDFIDNQYSNDNAKKSLAKIFPTKVFEYPKPAILVQKLTHLTTEKNDIVLDFFAGSGTTAHAVMQLNAEDGGNRQFICVQIDEATDPKSEAYKAGYKTIFDITQARISKAAAKIKAENPLFAGDIGFKVFATQPMFDKYLDTPESLTENLELFDVKTLSQPDRHSLMLTWALRDGIKLGARLTPVTLGGYTAYAAEKILYFVDPDISLNAVVALLEQLDNNPAFAPSRLVVLGYLLDSKTQREMTEAVKGYNNRKGIELTLDIRYN
;
A
#
# COMPACT_ATOMS: atom_id res chain seq x y z
N MET A 1 48.99 -23.00 17.98
CA MET A 1 47.95 -22.97 16.95
C MET A 1 48.39 -21.95 15.93
N GLN A 2 48.60 -22.38 14.68
CA GLN A 2 48.98 -21.48 13.61
C GLN A 2 47.83 -20.53 13.36
N ASP A 3 48.14 -19.25 13.38
CA ASP A 3 47.23 -18.15 13.01
C ASP A 3 46.80 -18.37 11.54
N SER A 4 45.57 -18.82 11.35
CA SER A 4 45.04 -19.20 10.04
C SER A 4 44.68 -18.01 9.17
N GLY A 5 44.84 -16.78 9.64
CA GLY A 5 44.54 -15.56 8.85
C GLY A 5 43.06 -15.39 8.49
N VAL A 6 42.15 -16.22 9.03
CA VAL A 6 40.71 -16.10 8.80
C VAL A 6 40.15 -15.13 9.84
N ALA A 7 39.79 -13.94 9.40
CA ALA A 7 39.02 -13.01 10.23
C ALA A 7 37.64 -13.64 10.51
N LEU A 8 37.39 -14.01 11.75
CA LEU A 8 36.06 -14.41 12.21
C LEU A 8 35.18 -13.15 12.15
N SER A 9 34.34 -13.05 11.11
CA SER A 9 33.25 -12.08 11.10
C SER A 9 32.30 -12.42 12.25
N LYS A 10 31.68 -11.42 12.87
CA LYS A 10 30.58 -11.68 13.82
C LYS A 10 29.56 -12.59 13.13
N GLU A 11 29.32 -13.75 13.73
CA GLU A 11 28.31 -14.67 13.26
C GLU A 11 26.95 -13.95 13.26
N GLY A 12 26.37 -13.74 12.08
CA GLY A 12 25.09 -13.11 11.86
C GLY A 12 24.69 -13.25 10.40
N TYR A 13 23.45 -13.63 10.15
CA TYR A 13 22.92 -13.67 8.80
C TYR A 13 22.75 -12.24 8.28
N SER A 14 23.39 -11.91 7.17
CA SER A 14 23.23 -10.63 6.50
C SER A 14 23.30 -10.81 4.98
N LEU A 15 22.40 -10.13 4.27
CA LEU A 15 22.44 -10.06 2.81
C LEU A 15 23.49 -9.04 2.39
N ASN A 16 24.52 -9.48 1.65
CA ASN A 16 25.54 -8.61 1.06
C ASN A 16 25.58 -8.76 -0.45
N TRP A 17 25.68 -7.65 -1.16
CA TRP A 17 25.84 -7.58 -2.61
C TRP A 17 26.63 -6.36 -3.01
N LEU A 18 27.20 -6.39 -4.22
CA LEU A 18 27.88 -5.22 -4.78
C LEU A 18 26.87 -4.11 -5.05
N GLY A 19 27.01 -2.95 -4.39
CA GLY A 19 26.10 -1.82 -4.49
C GLY A 19 25.18 -1.62 -3.29
N LYS A 20 25.27 -2.42 -2.23
CA LYS A 20 24.45 -2.26 -1.02
C LYS A 20 24.64 -0.89 -0.36
N SER A 21 25.88 -0.45 -0.18
CA SER A 21 26.22 0.87 0.39
C SER A 21 25.63 1.99 -0.47
N TYR A 22 25.73 1.86 -1.78
CA TYR A 22 25.15 2.78 -2.75
C TYR A 22 23.61 2.82 -2.66
N ALA A 23 22.96 1.66 -2.60
CA ALA A 23 21.50 1.57 -2.43
C ALA A 23 21.01 2.27 -1.16
N ARG A 24 21.75 2.16 -0.05
CA ARG A 24 21.48 2.88 1.20
C ARG A 24 21.66 4.40 1.04
N LEU A 25 22.68 4.84 0.34
CA LEU A 25 22.88 6.26 0.01
C LEU A 25 21.69 6.78 -0.79
N LEU A 26 21.24 6.08 -1.83
CA LEU A 26 20.10 6.46 -2.65
C LEU A 26 18.81 6.63 -1.86
N ALA A 27 18.56 5.78 -0.85
CA ALA A 27 17.40 5.88 0.01
C ALA A 27 17.37 7.16 0.87
N ASN A 28 18.56 7.66 1.23
CA ASN A 28 18.74 8.80 2.13
C ASN A 28 19.14 10.11 1.42
N GLU A 29 19.36 10.06 0.11
CA GLU A 29 19.69 11.24 -0.69
C GLU A 29 18.52 12.22 -0.73
N ASN A 30 18.80 13.52 -0.73
CA ASN A 30 17.80 14.56 -0.87
C ASN A 30 17.00 14.43 -2.17
N ILE A 31 15.76 14.93 -2.15
CA ILE A 31 14.88 15.00 -3.32
C ILE A 31 15.52 15.89 -4.39
N ARG A 32 15.61 15.38 -5.62
CA ARG A 32 16.23 16.05 -6.77
C ARG A 32 15.21 16.58 -7.76
N THR A 33 13.93 16.40 -7.48
CA THR A 33 12.82 16.75 -8.35
C THR A 33 11.81 17.65 -7.65
N ARG A 34 10.99 18.32 -8.44
CA ARG A 34 9.83 19.08 -8.02
C ARG A 34 8.55 18.48 -8.58
N LEU A 35 7.43 18.74 -7.94
CA LEU A 35 6.12 18.24 -8.36
C LEU A 35 5.39 19.26 -9.21
N ILE A 36 4.78 18.80 -10.29
CA ILE A 36 3.92 19.60 -11.18
C ILE A 36 2.55 18.95 -11.23
N ALA A 37 1.50 19.77 -11.10
CA ALA A 37 0.12 19.33 -11.27
C ALA A 37 -0.29 19.42 -12.74
N ASP A 38 -0.98 18.38 -13.26
CA ASP A 38 -1.75 18.52 -14.50
C ASP A 38 -3.03 19.32 -14.21
N THR A 39 -2.91 20.64 -14.36
CA THR A 39 -3.98 21.57 -13.99
C THR A 39 -5.26 21.31 -14.79
N ALA A 40 -5.14 21.00 -16.09
CA ALA A 40 -6.30 20.76 -16.96
C ALA A 40 -7.07 19.50 -16.54
N HIS A 41 -6.36 18.42 -16.26
CA HIS A 41 -6.94 17.17 -15.76
C HIS A 41 -7.53 17.36 -14.36
N ASN A 42 -6.79 18.00 -13.45
CA ASN A 42 -7.14 18.11 -12.04
C ASN A 42 -8.31 19.07 -11.78
N GLN A 43 -8.51 20.06 -12.63
CA GLN A 43 -9.64 21.00 -12.55
C GLN A 43 -10.93 20.48 -13.19
N ASN A 44 -10.87 19.36 -13.93
CA ASN A 44 -12.07 18.73 -14.45
C ASN A 44 -13.03 18.42 -13.28
N PRO A 45 -14.33 18.75 -13.36
CA PRO A 45 -15.29 18.50 -12.28
C PRO A 45 -15.30 17.05 -11.75
N ALA A 46 -15.00 16.07 -12.60
CA ALA A 46 -14.90 14.67 -12.21
C ALA A 46 -13.69 14.37 -11.29
N ASN A 47 -12.64 15.21 -11.33
CA ASN A 47 -11.38 14.99 -10.65
C ASN A 47 -11.09 16.01 -9.54
N ALA A 48 -11.73 17.19 -9.60
CA ALA A 48 -11.39 18.35 -8.78
C ALA A 48 -11.43 18.07 -7.27
N ASN A 49 -12.34 17.23 -6.80
CA ASN A 49 -12.49 16.86 -5.40
C ASN A 49 -11.90 15.49 -5.08
N SER A 50 -11.32 14.80 -6.06
CA SER A 50 -10.76 13.47 -5.85
C SER A 50 -9.53 13.49 -4.93
N GLN A 51 -9.41 12.45 -4.12
CA GLN A 51 -8.25 12.17 -3.29
C GLN A 51 -7.34 11.08 -3.89
N ASN A 52 -7.78 10.44 -4.97
CA ASN A 52 -6.98 9.46 -5.70
C ASN A 52 -5.89 10.14 -6.52
N LEU A 53 -4.72 9.51 -6.60
CA LEU A 53 -3.55 10.08 -7.24
C LEU A 53 -2.95 9.16 -8.29
N LEU A 54 -2.57 9.73 -9.42
CA LEU A 54 -1.68 9.13 -10.40
C LEU A 54 -0.47 10.06 -10.58
N ILE A 55 0.74 9.57 -10.29
CA ILE A 55 1.96 10.38 -10.30
C ILE A 55 2.91 9.83 -11.38
N LYS A 56 3.29 10.71 -12.32
CA LYS A 56 4.24 10.43 -13.37
C LYS A 56 5.67 10.71 -12.91
N GLY A 57 6.54 9.69 -12.90
CA GLY A 57 7.95 9.88 -12.54
C GLY A 57 8.65 8.61 -12.08
N ASP A 58 9.95 8.71 -11.82
CA ASP A 58 10.69 7.65 -11.15
C ASP A 58 10.14 7.42 -9.75
N ASN A 59 9.84 6.17 -9.44
CA ASN A 59 9.18 5.84 -8.18
C ASN A 59 10.07 6.07 -6.96
N LEU A 60 11.40 6.03 -7.07
CA LEU A 60 12.30 6.36 -5.97
C LEU A 60 12.15 7.83 -5.56
N GLU A 61 12.14 8.75 -6.52
CA GLU A 61 11.93 10.18 -6.25
C GLU A 61 10.51 10.45 -5.74
N VAL A 62 9.49 9.82 -6.34
CA VAL A 62 8.10 9.99 -5.88
C VAL A 62 7.91 9.48 -4.45
N LEU A 63 8.49 8.32 -4.09
CA LEU A 63 8.41 7.79 -2.72
C LEU A 63 9.04 8.76 -1.70
N LYS A 64 10.18 9.40 -2.04
CA LYS A 64 10.79 10.43 -1.20
C LYS A 64 9.85 11.64 -0.99
N HIS A 65 9.19 12.09 -2.06
CA HIS A 65 8.19 13.16 -1.97
C HIS A 65 7.02 12.78 -1.07
N LEU A 66 6.52 11.56 -1.20
CA LEU A 66 5.37 11.10 -0.42
C LEU A 66 5.63 11.01 1.09
N LEU A 67 6.89 10.82 1.53
CA LEU A 67 7.21 10.77 2.95
C LEU A 67 6.75 12.01 3.72
N GLY A 68 6.73 13.19 3.11
CA GLY A 68 6.34 14.42 3.79
C GLY A 68 4.91 14.39 4.35
N ALA A 69 3.95 13.86 3.61
CA ALA A 69 2.54 13.89 4.00
C ALA A 69 1.89 12.50 4.14
N TYR A 70 2.59 11.43 3.75
CA TYR A 70 2.02 10.08 3.75
C TYR A 70 2.82 9.08 4.59
N SER A 71 3.85 9.49 5.36
CA SER A 71 4.52 8.61 6.33
C SER A 71 3.49 8.01 7.27
N GLU A 72 3.56 6.68 7.45
CA GLU A 72 2.68 5.91 8.34
C GLU A 72 1.17 6.09 8.04
N GLN A 73 0.82 6.40 6.76
CA GLN A 73 -0.57 6.60 6.33
C GLN A 73 -1.09 5.48 5.42
N VAL A 74 -0.19 4.73 4.78
CA VAL A 74 -0.57 3.72 3.80
C VAL A 74 -0.92 2.42 4.49
N LYS A 75 -2.12 1.90 4.26
CA LYS A 75 -2.57 0.62 4.84
C LYS A 75 -2.10 -0.57 4.01
N MET A 76 -2.10 -0.45 2.71
CA MET A 76 -1.71 -1.52 1.79
C MET A 76 -0.79 -1.00 0.70
N ILE A 77 0.29 -1.72 0.45
CA ILE A 77 1.10 -1.56 -0.74
C ILE A 77 0.97 -2.82 -1.58
N TYR A 78 0.70 -2.66 -2.88
CA TYR A 78 0.82 -3.74 -3.87
C TYR A 78 1.78 -3.30 -4.94
N ILE A 79 2.77 -4.12 -5.27
CA ILE A 79 3.71 -3.84 -6.36
C ILE A 79 3.97 -5.07 -7.22
N ASP A 80 4.22 -4.78 -8.49
CA ASP A 80 4.63 -5.72 -9.52
C ASP A 80 5.93 -5.22 -10.18
N PRO A 81 7.09 -5.35 -9.49
CA PRO A 81 8.37 -4.85 -9.99
C PRO A 81 8.85 -5.67 -11.20
N PRO A 82 9.85 -5.19 -11.96
CA PRO A 82 10.46 -6.01 -12.99
C PRO A 82 11.05 -7.30 -12.40
N TYR A 83 10.86 -8.42 -13.10
CA TYR A 83 11.24 -9.76 -12.64
C TYR A 83 12.67 -10.16 -12.99
N ASN A 84 13.38 -9.31 -13.71
CA ASN A 84 14.76 -9.57 -14.19
C ASN A 84 14.87 -10.84 -15.04
N THR A 85 13.88 -11.07 -15.90
CA THR A 85 13.82 -12.25 -16.78
C THR A 85 14.79 -12.19 -17.96
N GLY A 86 15.47 -11.05 -18.15
CA GLY A 86 16.26 -10.75 -19.34
C GLY A 86 15.42 -10.43 -20.60
N SER A 87 14.12 -10.66 -20.54
CA SER A 87 13.15 -10.32 -21.60
C SER A 87 12.12 -9.27 -21.18
N ASP A 88 12.13 -8.86 -19.93
CA ASP A 88 11.27 -7.81 -19.36
C ASP A 88 11.80 -6.39 -19.55
N GLY A 89 12.96 -6.25 -20.22
CA GLY A 89 13.59 -4.96 -20.47
C GLY A 89 14.27 -4.35 -19.24
N PHE A 90 14.30 -5.05 -18.12
CA PHE A 90 14.99 -4.53 -16.93
C PHE A 90 16.49 -4.39 -17.18
N VAL A 91 16.97 -3.18 -17.05
CA VAL A 91 18.38 -2.82 -17.04
C VAL A 91 18.54 -1.73 -15.99
N TYR A 92 19.36 -2.00 -15.00
CA TYR A 92 19.73 -0.97 -14.03
C TYR A 92 20.85 -0.11 -14.59
N GLN A 93 20.56 1.16 -14.73
CA GLN A 93 21.52 2.19 -15.06
C GLN A 93 21.21 3.41 -14.20
N ASP A 94 22.21 3.94 -13.52
CA ASP A 94 22.07 5.15 -12.74
C ASP A 94 22.73 6.33 -13.45
N ASP A 95 22.06 7.45 -13.53
CA ASP A 95 22.52 8.69 -14.15
C ASP A 95 23.25 9.63 -13.16
N ARG A 96 23.32 9.25 -11.88
CA ARG A 96 24.01 10.01 -10.84
C ARG A 96 25.52 10.03 -11.07
N LYS A 97 26.09 11.22 -11.17
CA LYS A 97 27.51 11.44 -11.46
C LYS A 97 28.30 11.69 -10.18
N PHE A 98 28.49 10.66 -9.38
CA PHE A 98 29.42 10.74 -8.26
C PHE A 98 30.86 10.54 -8.75
N SER A 99 31.83 11.29 -8.18
CA SER A 99 33.24 10.91 -8.26
C SER A 99 33.51 9.73 -7.30
N VAL A 100 34.64 9.02 -7.53
CA VAL A 100 35.08 7.94 -6.63
C VAL A 100 35.22 8.45 -5.20
N GLU A 101 35.85 9.60 -5.02
CA GLU A 101 36.06 10.23 -3.72
C GLU A 101 34.70 10.63 -3.05
N GLN A 102 33.78 11.23 -3.81
CA GLN A 102 32.46 11.59 -3.29
C GLN A 102 31.69 10.36 -2.81
N LEU A 103 31.65 9.29 -3.62
CA LEU A 103 30.95 8.07 -3.23
C LEU A 103 31.61 7.38 -2.04
N SER A 104 32.96 7.32 -1.99
CA SER A 104 33.71 6.78 -0.87
C SER A 104 33.35 7.48 0.43
N ASN A 105 33.37 8.84 0.44
CA ASN A 105 33.07 9.64 1.62
C ASN A 105 31.59 9.52 2.04
N LEU A 106 30.64 9.64 1.11
CA LEU A 106 29.21 9.62 1.41
C LEU A 106 28.70 8.24 1.85
N ALA A 107 29.23 7.18 1.25
CA ALA A 107 28.81 5.80 1.56
C ALA A 107 29.67 5.15 2.66
N GLY A 108 30.77 5.79 3.09
CA GLY A 108 31.69 5.26 4.11
C GLY A 108 32.41 3.98 3.67
N ILE A 109 32.79 3.87 2.39
CA ILE A 109 33.47 2.73 1.76
C ILE A 109 34.84 3.16 1.24
N ASP A 110 35.71 2.21 0.96
CA ASP A 110 37.01 2.53 0.33
C ASP A 110 36.86 2.92 -1.16
N GLU A 111 37.89 3.58 -1.69
CA GLU A 111 37.87 4.05 -3.09
C GLU A 111 37.81 2.92 -4.12
N ASP A 112 38.37 1.76 -3.82
CA ASP A 112 38.37 0.62 -4.74
C ASP A 112 36.93 0.03 -4.82
N GLU A 113 36.22 -0.04 -3.70
CA GLU A 113 34.82 -0.42 -3.67
C GLU A 113 33.97 0.62 -4.38
N ALA A 114 34.19 1.92 -4.10
CA ALA A 114 33.48 3.01 -4.78
C ALA A 114 33.66 2.95 -6.29
N ARG A 115 34.89 2.72 -6.78
CA ARG A 115 35.20 2.56 -8.22
C ARG A 115 34.48 1.36 -8.83
N ARG A 116 34.45 0.23 -8.14
CA ARG A 116 33.72 -0.97 -8.57
C ARG A 116 32.22 -0.74 -8.67
N ILE A 117 31.63 -0.05 -7.69
CA ILE A 117 30.22 0.30 -7.69
C ILE A 117 29.88 1.24 -8.84
N LEU A 118 30.64 2.31 -9.04
CA LEU A 118 30.42 3.26 -10.15
C LEU A 118 30.56 2.57 -11.52
N THR A 119 31.53 1.68 -11.69
CA THR A 119 31.66 0.88 -12.91
C THR A 119 30.45 -0.03 -13.10
N PHE A 120 29.97 -0.65 -12.04
CA PHE A 120 28.81 -1.53 -12.04
C PHE A 120 27.52 -0.78 -12.38
N THR A 121 27.25 0.36 -11.74
CA THR A 121 26.02 1.14 -11.94
C THR A 121 25.99 1.84 -13.31
N SER A 122 27.16 2.14 -13.91
CA SER A 122 27.23 2.73 -15.25
C SER A 122 27.17 1.69 -16.39
N SER A 123 27.27 0.40 -16.09
CA SER A 123 27.44 -0.66 -17.10
C SER A 123 26.14 -1.27 -17.64
N SER A 124 24.96 -0.73 -17.33
CA SER A 124 23.66 -1.28 -17.76
C SER A 124 23.50 -2.76 -17.37
N SER A 125 23.55 -3.05 -16.08
CA SER A 125 23.53 -4.42 -15.56
C SER A 125 22.11 -4.93 -15.28
N ASN A 126 21.88 -6.21 -15.57
CA ASN A 126 20.68 -6.98 -15.20
C ASN A 126 21.00 -8.13 -14.23
N SER A 127 22.08 -8.04 -13.47
CA SER A 127 22.43 -9.04 -12.45
C SER A 127 21.51 -8.94 -11.21
N HIS A 128 21.49 -10.00 -10.39
CA HIS A 128 20.82 -9.97 -9.09
C HIS A 128 21.28 -8.79 -8.22
N SER A 129 22.57 -8.46 -8.24
CA SER A 129 23.09 -7.28 -7.53
C SER A 129 22.50 -5.98 -8.04
N ALA A 130 22.30 -5.84 -9.36
CA ALA A 130 21.66 -4.68 -9.98
C ALA A 130 20.20 -4.57 -9.55
N TRP A 131 19.48 -5.68 -9.57
CA TRP A 131 18.10 -5.75 -9.14
C TRP A 131 17.94 -5.42 -7.65
N LEU A 132 18.79 -5.96 -6.79
CA LEU A 132 18.82 -5.64 -5.35
C LEU A 132 19.12 -4.15 -5.10
N THR A 133 20.07 -3.58 -5.83
CA THR A 133 20.43 -2.15 -5.74
C THR A 133 19.27 -1.26 -6.17
N PHE A 134 18.49 -1.68 -7.16
CA PHE A 134 17.27 -1.00 -7.61
C PHE A 134 16.14 -1.11 -6.59
N MET A 135 15.90 -2.30 -6.03
CA MET A 135 14.75 -2.56 -5.18
C MET A 135 14.93 -2.07 -3.73
N TYR A 136 16.13 -2.18 -3.16
CA TYR A 136 16.38 -1.85 -1.75
C TYR A 136 15.89 -0.45 -1.35
N PRO A 137 16.30 0.65 -2.01
CA PRO A 137 15.89 1.99 -1.60
C PRO A 137 14.36 2.19 -1.70
N ARG A 138 13.71 1.56 -2.67
CA ARG A 138 12.27 1.62 -2.89
C ARG A 138 11.48 0.92 -1.77
N LEU A 139 11.91 -0.28 -1.39
CA LEU A 139 11.30 -1.02 -0.27
C LEU A 139 11.56 -0.34 1.07
N TYR A 140 12.76 0.22 1.26
CA TYR A 140 13.12 0.96 2.46
C TYR A 140 12.22 2.19 2.68
N LEU A 141 11.94 2.96 1.63
CA LEU A 141 11.03 4.10 1.69
C LEU A 141 9.57 3.65 1.79
N ALA A 142 9.19 2.58 1.10
CA ALA A 142 7.85 2.01 1.16
C ALA A 142 7.48 1.59 2.58
N LYS A 143 8.43 1.00 3.34
CA LYS A 143 8.22 0.67 4.75
C LYS A 143 7.85 1.89 5.59
N GLN A 144 8.49 3.04 5.37
CA GLN A 144 8.21 4.27 6.11
C GLN A 144 6.84 4.88 5.78
N LEU A 145 6.27 4.56 4.62
CA LEU A 145 4.93 4.98 4.23
C LEU A 145 3.84 4.09 4.85
N LEU A 146 4.17 2.83 5.16
CA LEU A 146 3.22 1.89 5.77
C LEU A 146 2.89 2.29 7.21
N ARG A 147 1.61 2.17 7.56
CA ARG A 147 1.14 2.20 8.95
C ARG A 147 1.70 0.99 9.71
N ASP A 148 1.72 1.04 11.03
CA ASP A 148 2.12 -0.09 11.87
C ASP A 148 1.33 -1.36 11.55
N ASP A 149 0.01 -1.21 11.33
CA ASP A 149 -0.88 -2.30 10.91
C ASP A 149 -0.92 -2.54 9.39
N GLY A 150 0.01 -1.94 8.65
CA GLY A 150 0.07 -1.99 7.19
C GLY A 150 0.68 -3.29 6.66
N VAL A 151 0.38 -3.60 5.39
CA VAL A 151 0.82 -4.82 4.70
C VAL A 151 1.29 -4.49 3.28
N ILE A 152 2.39 -5.11 2.86
CA ILE A 152 2.88 -5.06 1.49
C ILE A 152 2.75 -6.40 0.80
N PHE A 153 2.27 -6.38 -0.44
CA PHE A 153 2.20 -7.52 -1.36
C PHE A 153 3.12 -7.26 -2.55
N ILE A 154 3.97 -8.21 -2.86
CA ILE A 154 4.97 -8.10 -3.93
C ILE A 154 4.86 -9.30 -4.86
N SER A 155 4.47 -9.04 -6.11
CA SER A 155 4.50 -10.07 -7.16
C SER A 155 5.92 -10.30 -7.63
N ILE A 156 6.31 -11.57 -7.82
CA ILE A 156 7.65 -11.96 -8.31
C ILE A 156 7.61 -13.37 -8.88
N ASP A 157 8.51 -13.69 -9.83
CA ASP A 157 8.70 -15.04 -10.32
C ASP A 157 9.99 -15.71 -9.80
N ASP A 158 10.30 -16.90 -10.31
CA ASP A 158 11.46 -17.69 -9.89
C ASP A 158 12.81 -17.00 -10.09
N ASN A 159 12.90 -15.94 -10.94
CA ASN A 159 14.19 -15.30 -11.23
C ASN A 159 14.74 -14.53 -10.03
N GLU A 160 13.89 -13.80 -9.31
CA GLU A 160 14.32 -12.97 -8.17
C GLU A 160 13.56 -13.30 -6.86
N GLN A 161 12.80 -14.38 -6.81
CA GLN A 161 12.02 -14.80 -5.65
C GLN A 161 12.89 -14.97 -4.39
N ALA A 162 14.04 -15.65 -4.51
CA ALA A 162 14.93 -15.90 -3.39
C ALA A 162 15.61 -14.60 -2.90
N GLN A 163 16.05 -13.77 -3.82
CA GLN A 163 16.68 -12.48 -3.54
C GLN A 163 15.69 -11.52 -2.87
N LEU A 164 14.46 -11.46 -3.38
CA LEU A 164 13.39 -10.66 -2.78
C LEU A 164 13.08 -11.08 -1.36
N LYS A 165 12.98 -12.41 -1.10
CA LYS A 165 12.71 -12.92 0.25
C LYS A 165 13.73 -12.40 1.26
N VAL A 166 15.01 -12.56 0.95
CA VAL A 166 16.09 -12.14 1.84
C VAL A 166 16.17 -10.61 1.97
N LEU A 167 15.91 -9.89 0.87
CA LEU A 167 15.85 -8.43 0.88
C LEU A 167 14.72 -7.91 1.77
N CYS A 168 13.54 -8.52 1.68
CA CYS A 168 12.39 -8.15 2.51
C CYS A 168 12.59 -8.52 3.98
N ASP A 169 13.27 -9.63 4.28
CA ASP A 169 13.65 -9.99 5.65
C ASP A 169 14.57 -8.91 6.27
N GLU A 170 15.52 -8.38 5.49
CA GLU A 170 16.37 -7.28 5.95
C GLU A 170 15.60 -5.96 6.15
N VAL A 171 14.65 -5.64 5.25
CA VAL A 171 13.92 -4.38 5.29
C VAL A 171 12.77 -4.41 6.30
N PHE A 172 11.94 -5.43 6.27
CA PHE A 172 10.71 -5.52 7.08
C PHE A 172 10.90 -6.28 8.38
N GLY A 173 11.88 -7.18 8.46
CA GLY A 173 12.10 -8.16 9.53
C GLY A 173 11.59 -9.55 9.13
N GLU A 174 12.37 -10.60 9.42
CA GLU A 174 12.00 -11.98 9.11
C GLU A 174 10.70 -12.40 9.82
N GLU A 175 10.50 -11.93 11.04
CA GLU A 175 9.32 -12.17 11.87
C GLU A 175 8.02 -11.58 11.29
N ASN A 176 8.15 -10.62 10.37
CA ASN A 176 7.03 -9.96 9.70
C ASN A 176 6.63 -10.61 8.37
N PHE A 177 7.27 -11.72 8.01
CA PHE A 177 6.86 -12.52 6.86
C PHE A 177 5.54 -13.25 7.16
N VAL A 178 4.47 -12.91 6.43
CA VAL A 178 3.14 -13.53 6.58
C VAL A 178 3.02 -14.79 5.73
N GLY A 179 3.54 -14.77 4.51
CA GLY A 179 3.47 -15.91 3.61
C GLY A 179 3.76 -15.58 2.14
N ALA A 180 3.75 -16.62 1.31
CA ALA A 180 3.85 -16.51 -0.14
C ALA A 180 2.68 -17.27 -0.77
N PHE A 181 1.96 -16.59 -1.65
CA PHE A 181 0.87 -17.19 -2.44
C PHE A 181 1.42 -17.56 -3.82
N PRO A 182 1.46 -18.85 -4.22
CA PRO A 182 1.62 -19.21 -5.62
C PRO A 182 0.39 -18.75 -6.40
N ARG A 183 0.61 -17.96 -7.47
CA ARG A 183 -0.45 -17.48 -8.35
C ARG A 183 -0.31 -18.15 -9.71
N ILE A 184 -1.38 -18.74 -10.22
CA ILE A 184 -1.37 -19.31 -11.57
C ILE A 184 -1.16 -18.20 -12.62
N THR A 185 -0.19 -18.39 -13.50
CA THR A 185 0.04 -17.49 -14.65
C THR A 185 -0.61 -18.02 -15.93
N LYS A 186 -0.59 -19.35 -16.13
CA LYS A 186 -1.16 -20.07 -17.28
C LYS A 186 -1.44 -21.52 -16.91
N LYS A 187 -2.41 -22.16 -17.57
CA LYS A 187 -2.74 -23.59 -17.34
C LYS A 187 -1.80 -24.54 -18.11
N ALA A 188 -1.43 -24.17 -19.33
CA ALA A 188 -0.63 -25.03 -20.20
C ALA A 188 0.85 -24.62 -20.17
N GLY A 189 1.75 -25.60 -20.05
CA GLY A 189 3.18 -25.41 -20.27
C GLY A 189 3.55 -25.44 -21.75
N LYS A 190 4.76 -25.01 -22.09
CA LYS A 190 5.34 -25.26 -23.40
C LYS A 190 5.79 -26.72 -23.48
N THR A 191 5.59 -27.36 -24.59
CA THR A 191 5.99 -28.78 -24.84
C THR A 191 7.50 -28.98 -24.78
N THR A 192 8.28 -27.90 -24.86
CA THR A 192 9.76 -27.88 -24.78
C THR A 192 10.29 -27.77 -23.36
N ASP A 193 9.42 -27.45 -22.37
CA ASP A 193 9.85 -27.27 -20.99
C ASP A 193 9.98 -28.64 -20.31
N THR A 194 11.07 -28.89 -19.59
CA THR A 194 11.25 -30.09 -18.76
C THR A 194 10.23 -30.10 -17.62
N ILE A 195 9.99 -28.94 -17.01
CA ILE A 195 8.95 -28.70 -16.02
C ILE A 195 8.22 -27.42 -16.44
N ALA A 196 6.90 -27.48 -16.58
CA ALA A 196 6.10 -26.33 -16.97
C ALA A 196 6.06 -25.29 -15.83
N LYS A 197 6.54 -24.09 -16.11
CA LYS A 197 6.45 -22.94 -15.19
C LYS A 197 5.09 -22.27 -15.34
N ASN A 198 4.16 -22.58 -14.45
CA ASN A 198 2.76 -22.21 -14.56
C ASN A 198 2.32 -21.22 -13.48
N HIS A 199 3.21 -20.79 -12.60
CA HIS A 199 2.91 -19.86 -11.52
C HIS A 199 4.03 -18.81 -11.34
N ASP A 200 3.68 -17.75 -10.69
CA ASP A 200 4.56 -16.80 -10.01
C ASP A 200 4.11 -16.71 -8.53
N TYR A 201 4.67 -15.78 -7.78
CA TYR A 201 4.40 -15.64 -6.36
C TYR A 201 3.87 -14.24 -6.04
N VAL A 202 3.07 -14.14 -4.96
CA VAL A 202 2.78 -12.89 -4.27
C VAL A 202 3.30 -13.03 -2.85
N PHE A 203 4.38 -12.34 -2.52
CA PHE A 203 4.95 -12.29 -1.18
C PHE A 203 4.20 -11.30 -0.32
N VAL A 204 4.04 -11.62 0.96
CA VAL A 204 3.30 -10.81 1.93
C VAL A 204 4.16 -10.56 3.16
N TYR A 205 4.38 -9.29 3.44
CA TYR A 205 5.01 -8.81 4.66
C TYR A 205 4.08 -7.82 5.36
N GLN A 206 3.97 -7.96 6.67
CA GLN A 206 3.36 -6.95 7.54
C GLN A 206 4.41 -5.96 8.02
N ASN A 207 4.00 -4.73 8.40
CA ASN A 207 4.93 -3.77 8.97
C ASN A 207 5.24 -4.07 10.44
N SER A 208 4.24 -4.57 11.18
CA SER A 208 4.39 -5.05 12.55
C SER A 208 3.36 -6.15 12.87
N SER A 209 3.45 -6.71 14.08
CA SER A 209 2.48 -7.70 14.60
C SER A 209 1.06 -7.17 14.79
N ASP A 210 0.84 -5.86 14.68
CA ASP A 210 -0.48 -5.23 14.79
C ASP A 210 -1.33 -5.39 13.53
N ALA A 211 -0.71 -5.79 12.42
CA ALA A 211 -1.40 -6.07 11.17
C ALA A 211 -2.38 -7.24 11.33
N LYS A 212 -3.60 -7.03 10.85
CA LYS A 212 -4.65 -8.06 10.82
C LYS A 212 -5.23 -8.14 9.42
N LEU A 213 -5.30 -9.36 8.91
CA LEU A 213 -5.98 -9.62 7.65
C LEU A 213 -7.46 -9.89 7.91
N ASN A 214 -8.30 -9.32 7.06
CA ASN A 214 -9.74 -9.55 7.08
C ASN A 214 -10.05 -10.98 6.68
N SER A 215 -11.17 -11.50 7.15
CA SER A 215 -11.66 -12.79 6.70
C SER A 215 -12.27 -12.67 5.30
N LEU A 216 -12.07 -13.67 4.47
CA LEU A 216 -12.77 -13.81 3.20
C LEU A 216 -14.20 -14.31 3.45
N GLU A 217 -15.12 -13.92 2.58
CA GLU A 217 -16.47 -14.48 2.58
C GLU A 217 -16.42 -15.99 2.35
N LEU A 218 -17.31 -16.70 3.03
CA LEU A 218 -17.48 -18.13 2.80
C LEU A 218 -18.26 -18.34 1.49
N SER A 219 -17.77 -19.22 0.62
CA SER A 219 -18.53 -19.62 -0.56
C SER A 219 -19.86 -20.26 -0.14
N ASP A 220 -20.95 -19.89 -0.79
CA ASP A 220 -22.32 -20.38 -0.50
C ASP A 220 -22.47 -21.91 -0.68
N ASP A 221 -21.63 -22.55 -1.48
CA ASP A 221 -21.65 -23.99 -1.74
C ASP A 221 -21.51 -24.88 -0.49
N ALA A 222 -20.94 -24.38 0.60
CA ALA A 222 -20.80 -25.11 1.85
C ALA A 222 -22.07 -25.07 2.71
N TYR A 223 -22.93 -24.06 2.53
CA TYR A 223 -24.14 -23.80 3.32
C TYR A 223 -25.37 -24.15 2.48
N LYS A 224 -25.94 -25.34 2.72
CA LYS A 224 -27.01 -25.91 1.88
C LYS A 224 -28.36 -26.00 2.58
N HIS A 225 -28.40 -25.72 3.87
CA HIS A 225 -29.62 -25.90 4.67
C HIS A 225 -30.17 -24.56 5.12
N GLN A 226 -31.49 -24.50 5.23
CA GLN A 226 -32.24 -23.35 5.72
C GLN A 226 -33.18 -23.80 6.83
N ASP A 227 -33.49 -22.89 7.76
CA ASP A 227 -34.53 -23.03 8.75
C ASP A 227 -35.24 -21.68 8.96
N GLU A 228 -36.11 -21.58 9.96
CA GLU A 228 -36.88 -20.37 10.29
C GLU A 228 -36.01 -19.15 10.64
N HIS A 229 -34.73 -19.35 10.96
CA HIS A 229 -33.77 -18.27 11.30
C HIS A 229 -32.95 -17.77 10.09
N VAL A 230 -33.24 -18.25 8.85
CA VAL A 230 -32.42 -17.96 7.67
C VAL A 230 -32.26 -16.45 7.40
N GLU A 231 -33.27 -15.62 7.62
CA GLU A 231 -33.20 -14.18 7.40
C GLU A 231 -32.23 -13.48 8.36
N ILE A 232 -32.08 -14.00 9.58
CA ILE A 232 -31.22 -13.41 10.61
C ILE A 232 -29.86 -14.10 10.69
N ARG A 233 -29.84 -15.44 10.63
CA ARG A 233 -28.64 -16.25 10.83
C ARG A 233 -27.98 -16.72 9.53
N GLY A 234 -28.61 -16.49 8.37
CA GLY A 234 -28.21 -17.04 7.09
C GLY A 234 -28.44 -18.55 6.99
N GLN A 235 -27.97 -19.14 5.92
CA GLN A 235 -27.99 -20.58 5.74
C GLN A 235 -27.03 -21.28 6.73
N TYR A 236 -27.21 -22.60 6.90
CA TYR A 236 -26.31 -23.38 7.76
C TYR A 236 -25.80 -24.66 7.10
N LYS A 237 -24.72 -25.18 7.63
CA LYS A 237 -24.15 -26.49 7.27
C LYS A 237 -24.11 -27.44 8.47
N LEU A 238 -24.21 -28.73 8.17
CA LEU A 238 -24.05 -29.83 9.12
C LEU A 238 -22.73 -30.54 8.81
N SER A 239 -21.62 -29.97 9.23
CA SER A 239 -20.29 -30.48 8.88
C SER A 239 -19.70 -31.45 9.90
N GLN A 240 -20.22 -31.46 11.12
CA GLN A 240 -19.66 -32.26 12.21
C GLN A 240 -20.75 -32.80 13.11
N THR A 241 -20.55 -34.08 13.54
CA THR A 241 -21.30 -34.65 14.65
C THR A 241 -20.89 -34.01 15.97
N LEU A 242 -21.77 -34.04 16.94
CA LEU A 242 -21.48 -33.52 18.29
C LEU A 242 -20.43 -34.36 19.00
N ASP A 243 -20.36 -35.66 18.72
CA ASP A 243 -19.35 -36.59 19.23
C ASP A 243 -18.13 -36.66 18.29
N TYR A 244 -16.95 -36.84 18.86
CA TYR A 244 -15.70 -36.97 18.13
C TYR A 244 -14.70 -37.87 18.89
N GLY A 245 -14.09 -38.82 18.18
CA GLY A 245 -13.25 -39.85 18.82
C GLY A 245 -11.74 -39.54 18.82
N SER A 246 -11.28 -38.48 18.15
CA SER A 246 -9.86 -38.13 18.07
C SER A 246 -9.44 -36.95 18.93
N ILE A 247 -10.34 -36.42 19.76
CA ILE A 247 -10.03 -35.36 20.71
C ILE A 247 -9.55 -35.97 22.03
N GLN A 248 -8.87 -35.16 22.85
CA GLN A 248 -8.55 -35.53 24.21
C GLN A 248 -9.84 -35.86 24.99
N TYR A 249 -9.91 -37.05 25.57
CA TYR A 249 -11.07 -37.46 26.34
C TYR A 249 -11.23 -36.60 27.59
N SER A 250 -12.48 -36.28 27.93
CA SER A 250 -12.84 -35.62 29.17
C SER A 250 -14.12 -36.26 29.74
N ALA A 251 -14.03 -36.77 30.96
CA ALA A 251 -15.19 -37.35 31.63
C ALA A 251 -16.38 -36.39 31.78
N SER A 252 -16.12 -35.10 31.92
CA SER A 252 -17.18 -34.06 31.97
C SER A 252 -17.90 -33.84 30.64
N LEU A 253 -17.33 -34.30 29.54
CA LEU A 253 -17.92 -34.28 28.20
C LEU A 253 -18.48 -35.62 27.75
N ASP A 254 -18.42 -36.63 28.60
CA ASP A 254 -18.96 -37.97 28.39
C ASP A 254 -20.24 -38.15 29.25
N TYR A 255 -21.35 -37.62 28.74
CA TYR A 255 -22.65 -37.62 29.42
C TYR A 255 -23.76 -38.09 28.48
N GLU A 256 -24.87 -38.58 29.05
CA GLU A 256 -26.06 -38.94 28.28
C GLU A 256 -26.84 -37.70 27.84
N ILE A 257 -27.31 -37.72 26.60
CA ILE A 257 -28.29 -36.78 26.04
C ILE A 257 -29.59 -37.55 25.83
N ARG A 258 -30.66 -37.08 26.44
CA ARG A 258 -32.01 -37.64 26.30
C ARG A 258 -32.87 -36.64 25.53
N LEU A 259 -33.33 -37.06 24.36
CA LEU A 259 -34.22 -36.27 23.49
C LEU A 259 -35.39 -37.16 23.07
N ASP A 260 -36.56 -36.77 23.43
CA ASP A 260 -37.79 -37.53 23.24
C ASP A 260 -37.63 -38.96 23.86
N ASN A 261 -37.79 -39.98 23.03
CA ASN A 261 -37.65 -41.38 23.42
C ASN A 261 -36.25 -41.97 23.17
N PHE A 262 -35.28 -41.13 22.77
CA PHE A 262 -33.93 -41.60 22.42
C PHE A 262 -32.88 -41.18 23.45
N VAL A 263 -31.94 -42.09 23.70
CA VAL A 263 -30.77 -41.82 24.56
C VAL A 263 -29.53 -41.86 23.65
N PHE A 264 -28.78 -40.78 23.63
CA PHE A 264 -27.55 -40.64 22.85
C PHE A 264 -26.34 -40.63 23.79
N ARG A 265 -25.30 -41.39 23.42
CA ARG A 265 -23.99 -41.44 24.11
C ARG A 265 -22.87 -41.23 23.10
N PRO A 266 -21.77 -40.56 23.47
CA PRO A 266 -20.67 -40.32 22.53
C PRO A 266 -20.11 -41.65 22.00
N GLY A 267 -19.93 -41.77 20.69
CA GLY A 267 -19.53 -42.99 20.01
C GLY A 267 -20.64 -44.03 19.90
N ASN A 268 -21.87 -43.70 20.26
CA ASN A 268 -23.04 -44.60 20.19
C ASN A 268 -22.89 -45.90 20.97
N VAL A 269 -22.24 -45.85 22.13
CA VAL A 269 -21.95 -46.99 23.01
C VAL A 269 -23.09 -47.27 23.98
N SER A 270 -23.10 -48.49 24.56
CA SER A 270 -24.02 -48.85 25.62
C SER A 270 -23.69 -48.10 26.94
N GLU A 271 -24.62 -48.12 27.88
CA GLU A 271 -24.43 -47.51 29.22
C GLU A 271 -23.25 -48.11 29.96
N ASN A 272 -23.11 -49.44 29.90
CA ASN A 272 -22.01 -50.15 30.54
C ASN A 272 -20.64 -49.79 29.95
N GLU A 273 -20.58 -49.66 28.62
CA GLU A 273 -19.35 -49.27 27.95
C GLU A 273 -18.95 -47.84 28.27
N MET A 274 -19.92 -46.91 28.35
CA MET A 274 -19.69 -45.52 28.75
C MET A 274 -19.18 -45.47 30.22
N ALA A 275 -19.81 -46.20 31.14
CA ALA A 275 -19.38 -46.26 32.54
C ALA A 275 -17.95 -46.86 32.68
N ALA A 276 -17.64 -47.91 31.93
CA ALA A 276 -16.30 -48.48 31.87
C ALA A 276 -15.26 -47.50 31.32
N ARG A 277 -15.60 -46.70 30.29
CA ARG A 277 -14.75 -45.67 29.71
C ARG A 277 -14.49 -44.54 30.71
N GLN A 278 -15.51 -44.05 31.39
CA GLN A 278 -15.39 -43.04 32.45
C GLN A 278 -14.48 -43.50 33.59
N SER A 279 -14.62 -44.74 34.04
CA SER A 279 -13.78 -45.31 35.09
C SER A 279 -12.33 -45.44 34.67
N ARG A 280 -12.06 -45.79 33.40
CA ARG A 280 -10.72 -45.94 32.83
C ARG A 280 -10.02 -44.63 32.55
N ASN A 281 -10.79 -43.54 32.31
CA ASN A 281 -10.34 -42.18 31.97
C ASN A 281 -9.20 -42.17 30.91
N PRO A 282 -9.46 -42.63 29.67
CA PRO A 282 -8.43 -42.79 28.64
C PRO A 282 -7.90 -41.43 28.17
N LYS A 283 -6.70 -41.40 27.56
CA LYS A 283 -6.14 -40.20 27.00
C LYS A 283 -6.94 -39.68 25.77
N SER A 284 -7.54 -40.59 25.00
CA SER A 284 -8.32 -40.29 23.80
C SER A 284 -9.43 -41.34 23.67
N ASP A 285 -10.65 -40.89 23.51
CA ASP A 285 -11.84 -41.69 23.21
C ASP A 285 -12.98 -40.76 22.81
N PHE A 286 -14.14 -41.29 22.43
CA PHE A 286 -15.32 -40.50 22.11
C PHE A 286 -15.84 -39.73 23.31
N CYS A 287 -16.04 -38.45 23.14
CA CYS A 287 -16.81 -37.59 24.05
C CYS A 287 -17.50 -36.49 23.24
N TRP A 288 -18.42 -35.76 23.88
CA TRP A 288 -19.07 -34.64 23.24
C TRP A 288 -18.09 -33.47 23.09
N ARG A 289 -18.27 -32.69 22.04
CA ARG A 289 -17.51 -31.45 21.80
C ARG A 289 -18.02 -30.28 22.64
N TRP A 290 -19.25 -30.39 23.11
CA TRP A 290 -19.93 -29.36 23.88
C TRP A 290 -20.17 -29.83 25.30
N SER A 291 -20.01 -28.92 26.27
CA SER A 291 -20.45 -29.18 27.65
C SER A 291 -21.96 -29.29 27.70
N LYS A 292 -22.48 -29.93 28.74
CA LYS A 292 -23.94 -30.05 28.91
C LYS A 292 -24.65 -28.72 28.86
N LYS A 293 -24.10 -27.67 29.52
CA LYS A 293 -24.66 -26.31 29.52
C LYS A 293 -24.68 -25.69 28.10
N LEU A 294 -23.64 -25.89 27.31
CA LEU A 294 -23.58 -25.40 25.92
C LEU A 294 -24.56 -26.18 25.04
N PHE A 295 -24.68 -27.50 25.25
CA PHE A 295 -25.65 -28.31 24.53
C PHE A 295 -27.09 -27.87 24.82
N ASP A 296 -27.45 -27.69 26.09
CA ASP A 296 -28.81 -27.24 26.49
C ASP A 296 -29.14 -25.86 25.89
N PHE A 297 -28.15 -24.95 25.91
CA PHE A 297 -28.31 -23.64 25.25
C PHE A 297 -28.48 -23.78 23.73
N GLY A 298 -27.65 -24.59 23.10
CA GLY A 298 -27.71 -24.83 21.65
C GLY A 298 -29.01 -25.50 21.21
N LEU A 299 -29.54 -26.42 22.02
CA LEU A 299 -30.82 -27.06 21.78
C LEU A 299 -31.98 -26.04 21.88
N ALA A 300 -31.98 -25.23 22.93
CA ALA A 300 -33.01 -24.20 23.16
C ALA A 300 -32.98 -23.06 22.11
N ASN A 301 -31.89 -22.91 21.36
CA ASN A 301 -31.70 -21.89 20.32
C ASN A 301 -31.57 -22.46 18.90
N ASP A 302 -32.01 -23.69 18.66
CA ASP A 302 -32.04 -24.35 17.35
C ASP A 302 -30.68 -24.57 16.65
N PHE A 303 -29.60 -24.71 17.44
CA PHE A 303 -28.27 -25.05 16.89
C PHE A 303 -28.04 -26.57 16.77
N ILE A 304 -29.00 -27.40 17.14
CA ILE A 304 -28.88 -28.86 17.19
C ILE A 304 -29.81 -29.48 16.14
N VAL A 305 -29.33 -30.53 15.48
CA VAL A 305 -30.14 -31.40 14.57
C VAL A 305 -29.82 -32.85 14.90
N VAL A 306 -30.87 -33.65 15.06
CA VAL A 306 -30.76 -35.10 15.18
C VAL A 306 -31.00 -35.75 13.82
N LYS A 307 -30.10 -36.59 13.35
CA LYS A 307 -30.25 -37.40 12.15
C LYS A 307 -29.92 -38.87 12.47
N GLY A 308 -30.93 -39.72 12.47
CA GLY A 308 -30.78 -41.11 12.85
C GLY A 308 -30.26 -41.24 14.31
N THR A 309 -29.15 -41.96 14.49
CA THR A 309 -28.53 -42.17 15.80
C THR A 309 -27.48 -41.10 16.17
N ARG A 310 -27.37 -40.02 15.44
CA ARG A 310 -26.34 -38.98 15.63
C ARG A 310 -26.90 -37.59 15.81
N ILE A 311 -26.21 -36.84 16.65
CA ILE A 311 -26.48 -35.42 16.89
C ILE A 311 -25.48 -34.59 16.08
N TYR A 312 -25.97 -33.58 15.36
CA TYR A 312 -25.20 -32.63 14.59
C TYR A 312 -25.38 -31.23 15.13
N THR A 313 -24.35 -30.40 14.96
CA THR A 313 -24.46 -28.97 15.23
C THR A 313 -24.68 -28.17 13.95
N LYS A 314 -25.62 -27.24 13.95
CA LYS A 314 -25.78 -26.27 12.88
C LYS A 314 -24.67 -25.22 12.95
N THR A 315 -23.98 -24.99 11.84
CA THR A 315 -23.03 -23.90 11.67
C THR A 315 -23.67 -22.89 10.74
N TYR A 316 -24.18 -21.78 11.26
CA TYR A 316 -24.79 -20.71 10.47
C TYR A 316 -23.75 -19.80 9.82
N GLN A 317 -24.10 -19.12 8.72
CA GLN A 317 -23.27 -18.12 8.05
C GLN A 317 -23.06 -16.89 8.92
N ASN A 318 -24.14 -16.39 9.56
CA ASN A 318 -24.16 -15.08 10.20
C ASN A 318 -24.44 -15.14 11.71
N ALA A 319 -24.31 -16.31 12.34
CA ALA A 319 -24.53 -16.44 13.78
C ALA A 319 -23.60 -17.48 14.40
N VAL A 320 -23.18 -17.21 15.64
CA VAL A 320 -22.37 -18.10 16.47
C VAL A 320 -22.91 -18.11 17.89
N ILE A 321 -22.65 -19.19 18.64
CA ILE A 321 -22.86 -19.18 20.08
C ILE A 321 -21.59 -18.64 20.73
N SER A 322 -21.71 -17.53 21.45
CA SER A 322 -20.64 -16.87 22.21
C SER A 322 -20.93 -16.95 23.71
N LYS A 323 -19.92 -16.70 24.54
CA LYS A 323 -20.01 -16.74 26.00
C LYS A 323 -19.43 -15.45 26.59
N ASN A 324 -20.14 -14.89 27.55
CA ASN A 324 -19.68 -13.78 28.40
C ASN A 324 -19.87 -14.12 29.88
N ASP A 325 -19.67 -13.16 30.76
CA ASP A 325 -19.81 -13.33 32.22
C ASP A 325 -21.24 -13.70 32.64
N LYS A 326 -22.25 -13.42 31.81
CA LYS A 326 -23.67 -13.75 32.05
C LYS A 326 -24.09 -15.11 31.50
N GLY A 327 -23.22 -15.78 30.71
CA GLY A 327 -23.49 -17.08 30.13
C GLY A 327 -23.38 -17.10 28.61
N TYR A 328 -24.04 -18.09 27.96
CA TYR A 328 -24.08 -18.21 26.51
C TYR A 328 -25.12 -17.29 25.89
N PHE A 329 -24.83 -16.76 24.70
CA PHE A 329 -25.76 -15.97 23.90
C PHE A 329 -25.50 -16.21 22.40
N VAL A 330 -26.50 -15.91 21.57
CA VAL A 330 -26.37 -15.94 20.11
C VAL A 330 -25.82 -14.59 19.66
N GLU A 331 -24.60 -14.59 19.12
CA GLU A 331 -23.96 -13.42 18.56
C GLU A 331 -24.20 -13.38 17.05
N GLN A 332 -24.65 -12.24 16.53
CA GLN A 332 -24.68 -11.98 15.10
C GLN A 332 -23.25 -11.72 14.62
N LYS A 333 -22.71 -12.66 13.86
CA LYS A 333 -21.33 -12.60 13.37
C LYS A 333 -21.23 -13.33 12.05
N THR A 334 -21.00 -12.58 10.99
CA THR A 334 -20.70 -13.17 9.68
C THR A 334 -19.42 -13.99 9.77
N ARG A 335 -19.50 -15.26 9.40
CA ARG A 335 -18.35 -16.14 9.37
C ARG A 335 -17.54 -15.88 8.12
N GLY A 336 -16.26 -15.68 8.30
CA GLY A 336 -15.28 -15.64 7.24
C GLY A 336 -14.32 -16.81 7.34
N LYS A 337 -13.59 -17.08 6.28
CA LYS A 337 -12.44 -17.98 6.30
C LYS A 337 -11.15 -17.18 6.22
N SER A 338 -10.12 -17.63 6.89
CA SER A 338 -8.77 -17.08 6.68
C SER A 338 -8.35 -17.29 5.23
N ALA A 339 -7.57 -16.35 4.69
CA ALA A 339 -6.94 -16.54 3.40
C ALA A 339 -6.04 -17.78 3.43
N SER A 340 -6.02 -18.53 2.35
CA SER A 340 -5.15 -19.69 2.17
C SER A 340 -4.07 -19.35 1.16
N THR A 341 -2.86 -19.85 1.35
CA THR A 341 -1.78 -19.70 0.36
C THR A 341 -2.17 -20.27 -1.02
N LEU A 342 -3.19 -21.12 -1.10
CA LEU A 342 -3.71 -21.71 -2.34
C LEU A 342 -4.87 -20.90 -2.98
N ASP A 343 -5.22 -19.74 -2.46
CA ASP A 343 -6.38 -18.98 -2.93
C ASP A 343 -6.22 -18.41 -4.36
N PHE A 344 -4.99 -18.35 -4.90
CA PHE A 344 -4.69 -17.76 -6.22
C PHE A 344 -4.29 -18.78 -7.30
N ILE A 345 -4.52 -20.07 -7.07
CA ILE A 345 -4.25 -21.13 -8.06
C ILE A 345 -5.39 -21.33 -9.07
N ASP A 346 -6.55 -20.69 -8.87
CA ASP A 346 -7.67 -20.74 -9.81
C ASP A 346 -7.38 -19.93 -11.08
N ASN A 347 -7.89 -20.40 -12.23
CA ASN A 347 -7.63 -19.81 -13.54
C ASN A 347 -8.09 -18.35 -13.69
N GLN A 348 -9.04 -17.88 -12.88
CA GLN A 348 -9.47 -16.47 -12.88
C GLN A 348 -8.31 -15.52 -12.60
N TYR A 349 -7.29 -15.97 -11.88
CA TYR A 349 -6.09 -15.20 -11.55
C TYR A 349 -4.97 -15.29 -12.60
N SER A 350 -5.22 -15.99 -13.74
CA SER A 350 -4.21 -16.15 -14.80
C SER A 350 -4.00 -14.86 -15.62
N ASN A 351 -2.83 -14.80 -16.27
CA ASN A 351 -2.51 -13.71 -17.20
C ASN A 351 -3.47 -13.67 -18.39
N ASP A 352 -3.97 -14.83 -18.86
CA ASP A 352 -4.95 -14.88 -19.95
C ASP A 352 -6.27 -14.22 -19.57
N ASN A 353 -6.76 -14.45 -18.34
CA ASN A 353 -7.96 -13.78 -17.86
C ASN A 353 -7.74 -12.29 -17.58
N ALA A 354 -6.54 -11.91 -17.14
CA ALA A 354 -6.17 -10.51 -17.03
C ALA A 354 -6.23 -9.78 -18.39
N LYS A 355 -5.68 -10.39 -19.45
CA LYS A 355 -5.75 -9.88 -20.84
C LYS A 355 -7.20 -9.77 -21.32
N LYS A 356 -8.02 -10.80 -21.09
CA LYS A 356 -9.46 -10.76 -21.44
C LYS A 356 -10.21 -9.65 -20.71
N SER A 357 -9.91 -9.42 -19.44
CA SER A 357 -10.51 -8.34 -18.66
C SER A 357 -10.08 -6.96 -19.16
N LEU A 358 -8.80 -6.81 -19.52
CA LEU A 358 -8.29 -5.56 -20.11
C LEU A 358 -8.92 -5.30 -21.49
N ALA A 359 -9.14 -6.33 -22.30
CA ALA A 359 -9.79 -6.22 -23.61
C ALA A 359 -11.26 -5.75 -23.54
N LYS A 360 -11.92 -5.86 -22.38
CA LYS A 360 -13.24 -5.27 -22.15
C LYS A 360 -13.20 -3.74 -21.95
N ILE A 361 -12.01 -3.18 -21.68
CA ILE A 361 -11.78 -1.77 -21.46
C ILE A 361 -11.14 -1.11 -22.70
N PHE A 362 -10.24 -1.83 -23.37
CA PHE A 362 -9.54 -1.37 -24.56
C PHE A 362 -9.89 -2.22 -25.77
N PRO A 363 -10.25 -1.62 -26.91
CA PRO A 363 -10.58 -2.37 -28.13
C PRO A 363 -9.37 -3.04 -28.78
N THR A 364 -8.14 -2.61 -28.42
CA THR A 364 -6.87 -3.09 -28.95
C THR A 364 -5.97 -3.59 -27.80
N LYS A 365 -4.98 -4.43 -28.15
CA LYS A 365 -4.00 -4.92 -27.19
C LYS A 365 -3.00 -3.79 -26.84
N VAL A 366 -3.22 -3.14 -25.70
CA VAL A 366 -2.40 -2.00 -25.26
C VAL A 366 -1.29 -2.36 -24.28
N PHE A 367 -1.36 -3.52 -23.62
CA PHE A 367 -0.40 -3.94 -22.60
C PHE A 367 -0.15 -5.45 -22.64
N GLU A 368 1.12 -5.86 -22.49
CA GLU A 368 1.52 -7.26 -22.68
C GLU A 368 1.18 -8.17 -21.50
N TYR A 369 1.45 -7.75 -20.27
CA TYR A 369 1.38 -8.57 -19.08
C TYR A 369 0.59 -7.90 -17.95
N PRO A 370 -0.71 -7.59 -18.14
CA PRO A 370 -1.50 -6.99 -17.07
C PRO A 370 -1.69 -8.00 -15.93
N LYS A 371 -1.67 -7.54 -14.69
CA LYS A 371 -2.12 -8.36 -13.57
C LYS A 371 -3.67 -8.38 -13.52
N PRO A 372 -4.27 -9.49 -13.04
CA PRO A 372 -5.72 -9.56 -12.88
C PRO A 372 -6.22 -8.57 -11.84
N ALA A 373 -7.19 -7.72 -12.18
CA ALA A 373 -7.77 -6.77 -11.23
C ALA A 373 -8.42 -7.50 -10.03
N ILE A 374 -9.02 -8.66 -10.25
CA ILE A 374 -9.61 -9.49 -9.19
C ILE A 374 -8.57 -9.98 -8.15
N LEU A 375 -7.30 -10.15 -8.54
CA LEU A 375 -6.22 -10.46 -7.60
C LEU A 375 -6.03 -9.29 -6.64
N VAL A 376 -5.78 -8.09 -7.18
CA VAL A 376 -5.52 -6.91 -6.37
C VAL A 376 -6.75 -6.52 -5.55
N GLN A 377 -7.95 -6.67 -6.11
CA GLN A 377 -9.21 -6.45 -5.40
C GLN A 377 -9.34 -7.37 -4.17
N LYS A 378 -9.03 -8.66 -4.33
CA LYS A 378 -9.06 -9.61 -3.21
C LYS A 378 -8.00 -9.30 -2.15
N LEU A 379 -6.78 -8.92 -2.55
CA LEU A 379 -5.73 -8.49 -1.63
C LEU A 379 -6.13 -7.20 -0.89
N THR A 380 -6.75 -6.25 -1.59
CA THR A 380 -7.29 -5.02 -0.99
C THR A 380 -8.38 -5.31 0.03
N HIS A 381 -9.33 -6.18 -0.30
CA HIS A 381 -10.39 -6.62 0.63
C HIS A 381 -9.81 -7.30 1.88
N LEU A 382 -8.77 -8.14 1.73
CA LEU A 382 -8.10 -8.81 2.84
C LEU A 382 -7.40 -7.87 3.82
N THR A 383 -7.03 -6.67 3.37
CA THR A 383 -6.09 -5.83 4.13
C THR A 383 -6.73 -4.54 4.62
N THR A 384 -7.66 -3.96 3.84
CA THR A 384 -8.11 -2.59 4.05
C THR A 384 -9.52 -2.49 4.60
N GLU A 385 -9.74 -1.45 5.40
CA GLU A 385 -11.04 -0.91 5.73
C GLU A 385 -11.50 0.11 4.66
N LYS A 386 -12.72 0.65 4.83
CA LYS A 386 -13.40 1.44 3.78
C LYS A 386 -12.76 2.78 3.42
N ASN A 387 -11.87 3.33 4.22
CA ASN A 387 -11.26 4.66 4.02
C ASN A 387 -9.73 4.62 3.92
N ASP A 388 -9.15 3.45 3.78
CA ASP A 388 -7.71 3.25 3.78
C ASP A 388 -7.04 3.67 2.46
N ILE A 389 -5.73 3.93 2.51
CA ILE A 389 -4.90 4.27 1.36
C ILE A 389 -4.20 3.02 0.85
N VAL A 390 -4.28 2.80 -0.46
CA VAL A 390 -3.57 1.76 -1.21
C VAL A 390 -2.54 2.40 -2.12
N LEU A 391 -1.29 2.01 -2.01
CA LEU A 391 -0.17 2.51 -2.82
C LEU A 391 0.32 1.43 -3.79
N ASP A 392 0.53 1.81 -5.04
CA ASP A 392 1.21 1.01 -6.06
C ASP A 392 2.24 1.88 -6.80
N PHE A 393 3.50 1.68 -6.48
CA PHE A 393 4.58 2.46 -7.10
C PHE A 393 5.25 1.74 -8.30
N PHE A 394 4.62 0.69 -8.80
CA PHE A 394 4.87 0.03 -10.09
C PHE A 394 3.56 -0.17 -10.84
N ALA A 395 2.78 0.90 -11.03
CA ALA A 395 1.38 0.83 -11.46
C ALA A 395 1.14 0.13 -12.81
N GLY A 396 2.16 0.07 -13.67
CA GLY A 396 2.06 -0.58 -14.97
C GLY A 396 0.86 -0.08 -15.76
N SER A 397 -0.09 -0.98 -16.04
CA SER A 397 -1.32 -0.58 -16.73
C SER A 397 -2.41 0.01 -15.82
N GLY A 398 -2.17 0.28 -14.53
CA GLY A 398 -3.17 0.85 -13.62
C GLY A 398 -4.16 -0.18 -13.04
N THR A 399 -3.69 -1.40 -12.81
CA THR A 399 -4.53 -2.49 -12.27
C THR A 399 -5.04 -2.19 -10.88
N THR A 400 -4.18 -1.65 -10.01
CA THR A 400 -4.50 -1.35 -8.61
C THR A 400 -5.58 -0.29 -8.49
N ALA A 401 -5.47 0.81 -9.23
CA ALA A 401 -6.51 1.85 -9.25
C ALA A 401 -7.88 1.29 -9.68
N HIS A 402 -7.91 0.47 -10.74
CA HIS A 402 -9.13 -0.21 -11.19
C HIS A 402 -9.72 -1.12 -10.09
N ALA A 403 -8.89 -1.92 -9.44
CA ALA A 403 -9.32 -2.84 -8.39
C ALA A 403 -9.89 -2.12 -7.17
N VAL A 404 -9.25 -1.02 -6.74
CA VAL A 404 -9.72 -0.20 -5.60
C VAL A 404 -11.07 0.44 -5.90
N MET A 405 -11.24 1.07 -7.08
CA MET A 405 -12.52 1.66 -7.49
C MET A 405 -13.63 0.62 -7.60
N GLN A 406 -13.31 -0.57 -8.13
CA GLN A 406 -14.27 -1.67 -8.25
C GLN A 406 -14.73 -2.15 -6.86
N LEU A 407 -13.79 -2.36 -5.93
CA LEU A 407 -14.13 -2.77 -4.56
C LEU A 407 -14.97 -1.73 -3.83
N ASN A 408 -14.63 -0.43 -3.98
CA ASN A 408 -15.43 0.65 -3.40
C ASN A 408 -16.87 0.65 -3.92
N ALA A 409 -17.07 0.35 -5.22
CA ALA A 409 -18.41 0.28 -5.81
C ALA A 409 -19.20 -0.94 -5.30
N GLU A 410 -18.52 -2.04 -4.95
CA GLU A 410 -19.15 -3.26 -4.45
C GLU A 410 -19.55 -3.18 -2.97
N ASP A 411 -18.68 -2.61 -2.12
CA ASP A 411 -18.88 -2.59 -0.67
C ASP A 411 -19.27 -1.22 -0.10
N GLY A 412 -19.41 -0.20 -0.95
CA GLY A 412 -19.69 1.18 -0.54
C GLY A 412 -18.52 1.83 0.21
N GLY A 413 -17.29 1.41 -0.08
CA GLY A 413 -16.06 1.98 0.47
C GLY A 413 -15.66 3.29 -0.19
N ASN A 414 -14.69 3.97 0.41
CA ASN A 414 -14.07 5.19 -0.07
C ASN A 414 -12.53 5.11 0.06
N ARG A 415 -11.97 3.91 -0.20
CA ARG A 415 -10.52 3.71 -0.24
C ARG A 415 -9.91 4.59 -1.29
N GLN A 416 -8.73 5.09 -1.01
CA GLN A 416 -7.96 5.95 -1.91
C GLN A 416 -6.82 5.14 -2.53
N PHE A 417 -6.50 5.42 -3.79
CA PHE A 417 -5.30 4.86 -4.41
C PHE A 417 -4.28 5.94 -4.70
N ILE A 418 -3.00 5.58 -4.59
CA ILE A 418 -1.85 6.33 -5.07
C ILE A 418 -1.11 5.41 -6.03
N CYS A 419 -1.09 5.75 -7.31
CA CYS A 419 -0.39 4.99 -8.34
C CYS A 419 0.77 5.82 -8.88
N VAL A 420 1.95 5.19 -9.02
CA VAL A 420 3.14 5.83 -9.60
C VAL A 420 3.57 5.05 -10.82
N GLN A 421 3.80 5.75 -11.93
CA GLN A 421 4.27 5.17 -13.18
C GLN A 421 5.29 6.08 -13.85
N ILE A 422 6.41 5.49 -14.24
CA ILE A 422 7.42 6.18 -15.04
C ILE A 422 6.92 6.41 -16.47
N ASP A 423 7.42 7.47 -17.12
CA ASP A 423 7.06 7.86 -18.51
C ASP A 423 7.86 7.02 -19.53
N GLU A 424 7.71 5.69 -19.45
CA GLU A 424 8.37 4.76 -20.35
C GLU A 424 7.67 4.75 -21.70
N ALA A 425 8.47 4.92 -22.78
CA ALA A 425 7.95 4.95 -24.14
C ALA A 425 7.44 3.57 -24.58
N THR A 426 6.28 3.54 -25.24
CA THR A 426 5.78 2.33 -25.90
C THR A 426 6.53 2.08 -27.22
N ASP A 427 6.71 0.81 -27.62
CA ASP A 427 7.29 0.47 -28.92
C ASP A 427 6.48 1.13 -30.06
N PRO A 428 7.09 1.94 -30.93
CA PRO A 428 6.42 2.57 -32.07
C PRO A 428 5.68 1.58 -33.01
N LYS A 429 6.06 0.30 -32.99
CA LYS A 429 5.41 -0.75 -33.76
C LYS A 429 4.22 -1.39 -33.04
N SER A 430 4.06 -1.14 -31.74
CA SER A 430 3.00 -1.74 -30.92
C SER A 430 1.63 -1.22 -31.30
N GLU A 431 0.59 -2.01 -31.01
CA GLU A 431 -0.81 -1.59 -31.14
C GLU A 431 -1.16 -0.46 -30.18
N ALA A 432 -0.52 -0.40 -29.00
CA ALA A 432 -0.66 0.70 -28.05
C ALA A 432 -0.23 2.04 -28.66
N TYR A 433 0.95 2.08 -29.26
CA TYR A 433 1.47 3.30 -29.91
C TYR A 433 0.59 3.76 -31.08
N LYS A 434 0.13 2.82 -31.92
CA LYS A 434 -0.79 3.09 -33.04
C LYS A 434 -2.16 3.60 -32.55
N ALA A 435 -2.61 3.15 -31.38
CA ALA A 435 -3.84 3.61 -30.74
C ALA A 435 -3.70 4.97 -30.03
N GLY A 436 -2.51 5.60 -30.09
CA GLY A 436 -2.26 6.92 -29.54
C GLY A 436 -1.61 6.95 -28.15
N TYR A 437 -1.37 5.79 -27.52
CA TYR A 437 -0.67 5.69 -26.24
C TYR A 437 0.83 5.67 -26.48
N LYS A 438 1.49 6.79 -26.26
CA LYS A 438 2.93 6.95 -26.54
C LYS A 438 3.81 6.44 -25.42
N THR A 439 3.27 6.38 -24.21
CA THR A 439 3.97 5.91 -23.03
C THR A 439 3.10 4.93 -22.23
N ILE A 440 3.72 4.17 -21.33
CA ILE A 440 3.01 3.31 -20.39
C ILE A 440 2.13 4.16 -19.45
N PHE A 441 2.58 5.36 -19.09
CA PHE A 441 1.78 6.31 -18.30
C PHE A 441 0.46 6.65 -18.99
N ASP A 442 0.45 6.87 -20.32
CA ASP A 442 -0.78 7.15 -21.08
C ASP A 442 -1.77 5.98 -20.99
N ILE A 443 -1.26 4.74 -21.03
CA ILE A 443 -2.08 3.53 -20.87
C ILE A 443 -2.67 3.47 -19.46
N THR A 444 -1.85 3.76 -18.43
CA THR A 444 -2.27 3.79 -17.02
C THR A 444 -3.41 4.77 -16.82
N GLN A 445 -3.22 6.01 -17.25
CA GLN A 445 -4.22 7.08 -17.13
C GLN A 445 -5.52 6.75 -17.88
N ALA A 446 -5.39 6.23 -19.10
CA ALA A 446 -6.53 5.82 -19.90
C ALA A 446 -7.30 4.66 -19.27
N ARG A 447 -6.61 3.67 -18.69
CA ARG A 447 -7.27 2.55 -18.00
C ARG A 447 -8.05 3.03 -16.78
N ILE A 448 -7.46 3.89 -15.95
CA ILE A 448 -8.14 4.43 -14.76
C ILE A 448 -9.42 5.16 -15.20
N SER A 449 -9.32 6.05 -16.17
CA SER A 449 -10.48 6.82 -16.69
C SER A 449 -11.57 5.92 -17.28
N LYS A 450 -11.19 4.91 -18.08
CA LYS A 450 -12.15 3.99 -18.71
C LYS A 450 -12.77 3.03 -17.68
N ALA A 451 -12.00 2.58 -16.69
CA ALA A 451 -12.52 1.77 -15.58
C ALA A 451 -13.53 2.56 -14.75
N ALA A 452 -13.22 3.82 -14.41
CA ALA A 452 -14.15 4.71 -13.71
C ALA A 452 -15.47 4.90 -14.48
N ALA A 453 -15.40 5.17 -15.79
CA ALA A 453 -16.58 5.30 -16.63
C ALA A 453 -17.42 4.02 -16.67
N LYS A 454 -16.77 2.84 -16.77
CA LYS A 454 -17.44 1.55 -16.78
C LYS A 454 -18.12 1.29 -15.42
N ILE A 455 -17.42 1.48 -14.30
CA ILE A 455 -17.97 1.29 -12.95
C ILE A 455 -19.19 2.19 -12.75
N LYS A 456 -19.12 3.45 -13.19
CA LYS A 456 -20.26 4.37 -13.10
C LYS A 456 -21.46 3.93 -13.93
N ALA A 457 -21.22 3.38 -15.12
CA ALA A 457 -22.27 2.85 -15.98
C ALA A 457 -22.95 1.60 -15.39
N GLU A 458 -22.15 0.70 -14.78
CA GLU A 458 -22.63 -0.52 -14.12
C GLU A 458 -23.30 -0.23 -12.76
N ASN A 459 -22.88 0.83 -12.08
CA ASN A 459 -23.39 1.23 -10.76
C ASN A 459 -23.78 2.73 -10.76
N PRO A 460 -24.91 3.13 -11.39
CA PRO A 460 -25.27 4.54 -11.55
C PRO A 460 -25.49 5.28 -10.22
N LEU A 461 -25.89 4.56 -9.17
CA LEU A 461 -26.15 5.11 -7.82
C LEU A 461 -24.88 5.24 -6.97
N PHE A 462 -23.75 4.68 -7.41
CA PHE A 462 -22.51 4.81 -6.67
C PHE A 462 -22.01 6.26 -6.68
N ALA A 463 -21.87 6.83 -5.48
CA ALA A 463 -21.47 8.21 -5.23
C ALA A 463 -20.03 8.37 -4.70
N GLY A 464 -19.28 7.25 -4.60
CA GLY A 464 -17.89 7.27 -4.13
C GLY A 464 -16.92 7.91 -5.15
N ASP A 465 -15.71 8.17 -4.70
CA ASP A 465 -14.65 8.79 -5.51
C ASP A 465 -14.11 7.83 -6.57
N ILE A 466 -14.40 8.11 -7.83
CA ILE A 466 -13.85 7.43 -9.02
C ILE A 466 -13.02 8.36 -9.90
N GLY A 467 -12.86 9.61 -9.50
CA GLY A 467 -11.91 10.54 -10.11
C GLY A 467 -10.48 10.27 -9.66
N PHE A 468 -9.54 11.02 -10.20
CA PHE A 468 -8.14 11.03 -9.76
C PHE A 468 -7.43 12.30 -10.20
N LYS A 469 -6.43 12.73 -9.43
CA LYS A 469 -5.56 13.86 -9.78
C LYS A 469 -4.25 13.33 -10.35
N VAL A 470 -3.70 14.08 -11.31
CA VAL A 470 -2.45 13.75 -11.99
C VAL A 470 -1.38 14.74 -11.58
N PHE A 471 -0.23 14.22 -11.20
CA PHE A 471 0.99 14.97 -10.93
C PHE A 471 2.15 14.35 -11.70
N ALA A 472 3.24 15.13 -11.86
CA ALA A 472 4.47 14.63 -12.46
C ALA A 472 5.68 15.15 -11.67
N THR A 473 6.76 14.36 -11.62
CA THR A 473 8.06 14.86 -11.19
C THR A 473 8.82 15.46 -12.35
N GLN A 474 9.50 16.57 -12.10
CA GLN A 474 10.48 17.17 -13.01
C GLN A 474 11.77 17.49 -12.26
N PRO A 475 12.91 17.52 -12.94
CA PRO A 475 14.16 17.95 -12.31
C PRO A 475 14.00 19.28 -11.59
N MET A 476 14.69 19.45 -10.47
CA MET A 476 14.78 20.73 -9.81
C MET A 476 15.46 21.73 -10.75
N PHE A 477 15.25 23.01 -10.52
CA PHE A 477 15.89 24.07 -11.30
C PHE A 477 17.42 24.01 -11.12
N ASP A 478 18.16 24.30 -12.20
CA ASP A 478 19.60 24.38 -12.16
C ASP A 478 20.06 25.35 -11.06
N LYS A 479 21.07 24.96 -10.30
CA LYS A 479 21.64 25.75 -9.20
C LYS A 479 20.71 26.01 -8.00
N TYR A 480 19.45 25.53 -8.01
CA TYR A 480 18.54 25.73 -6.89
C TYR A 480 18.92 24.92 -5.64
N LEU A 481 19.51 23.74 -5.83
CA LEU A 481 19.97 22.85 -4.74
C LEU A 481 21.43 23.06 -4.37
N ASP A 482 22.14 23.99 -5.07
CA ASP A 482 23.56 24.25 -4.80
C ASP A 482 23.72 24.94 -3.44
N THR A 483 24.59 24.41 -2.62
CA THR A 483 24.99 25.02 -1.35
C THR A 483 26.14 26.00 -1.56
N PRO A 484 26.34 27.01 -0.69
CA PRO A 484 27.50 27.90 -0.76
C PRO A 484 28.84 27.16 -0.78
N GLU A 485 28.90 25.96 -0.21
CA GLU A 485 30.10 25.11 -0.15
C GLU A 485 30.41 24.40 -1.46
N SER A 486 29.40 24.22 -2.32
CA SER A 486 29.54 23.61 -3.66
C SER A 486 29.93 24.65 -4.74
N LEU A 487 30.00 25.94 -4.39
CA LEU A 487 30.22 27.02 -5.32
C LEU A 487 31.71 27.32 -5.47
N THR A 488 32.28 27.05 -6.64
CA THR A 488 33.63 27.49 -7.06
C THR A 488 33.61 28.95 -7.53
N GLU A 489 34.77 29.55 -7.75
CA GLU A 489 35.03 30.98 -7.97
C GLU A 489 34.23 31.72 -9.08
N ASN A 490 33.37 31.03 -9.85
CA ASN A 490 32.44 31.63 -10.83
C ASN A 490 30.98 31.42 -10.44
N LEU A 491 30.55 32.15 -9.44
CA LEU A 491 29.22 32.12 -8.85
C LEU A 491 28.16 32.80 -9.75
N GLU A 492 27.47 32.03 -10.57
CA GLU A 492 26.12 32.42 -11.00
C GLU A 492 25.13 31.88 -9.96
N LEU A 493 24.57 32.77 -9.17
CA LEU A 493 23.51 32.48 -8.21
C LEU A 493 22.21 32.08 -8.94
N PHE A 494 21.41 31.25 -8.28
CA PHE A 494 20.07 30.96 -8.77
C PHE A 494 19.25 32.25 -8.91
N ASP A 495 18.76 32.55 -10.12
CA ASP A 495 17.96 33.74 -10.38
C ASP A 495 16.46 33.38 -10.40
N VAL A 496 15.79 33.68 -9.31
CA VAL A 496 14.33 33.46 -9.12
C VAL A 496 13.49 34.25 -10.12
N LYS A 497 14.01 35.35 -10.69
CA LYS A 497 13.30 36.16 -11.69
C LYS A 497 13.08 35.43 -13.01
N THR A 498 13.86 34.38 -13.25
CA THR A 498 13.71 33.51 -14.41
C THR A 498 12.53 32.55 -14.26
N LEU A 499 12.03 32.32 -13.05
CA LEU A 499 10.91 31.41 -12.81
C LEU A 499 9.59 32.01 -13.26
N SER A 500 8.88 31.27 -14.09
CA SER A 500 7.47 31.52 -14.39
C SER A 500 6.57 31.30 -13.16
N GLN A 501 5.33 31.80 -13.20
CA GLN A 501 4.36 31.54 -12.15
C GLN A 501 4.11 30.03 -11.96
N PRO A 502 3.92 29.21 -13.02
CA PRO A 502 3.82 27.74 -12.87
C PRO A 502 5.02 27.11 -12.19
N ASP A 503 6.24 27.61 -12.42
CA ASP A 503 7.45 27.10 -11.77
C ASP A 503 7.43 27.38 -10.27
N ARG A 504 7.11 28.59 -9.84
CA ARG A 504 6.98 28.93 -8.42
C ARG A 504 5.87 28.12 -7.74
N HIS A 505 4.75 27.93 -8.43
CA HIS A 505 3.67 27.07 -7.92
C HIS A 505 4.09 25.59 -7.80
N SER A 506 4.98 25.11 -8.66
CA SER A 506 5.54 23.76 -8.53
C SER A 506 6.44 23.61 -7.28
N LEU A 507 7.23 24.65 -6.95
CA LEU A 507 7.98 24.68 -5.69
C LEU A 507 7.02 24.69 -4.48
N MET A 508 6.00 25.54 -4.52
CA MET A 508 4.98 25.62 -3.47
C MET A 508 4.31 24.26 -3.23
N LEU A 509 3.93 23.55 -4.30
CA LEU A 509 3.32 22.24 -4.21
C LEU A 509 4.29 21.21 -3.59
N THR A 510 5.57 21.26 -3.98
CA THR A 510 6.62 20.41 -3.44
C THR A 510 6.83 20.66 -1.94
N TRP A 511 6.87 21.92 -1.54
CA TRP A 511 6.98 22.32 -0.14
C TRP A 511 5.73 21.96 0.67
N ALA A 512 4.54 22.17 0.11
CA ALA A 512 3.29 21.80 0.77
C ALA A 512 3.26 20.31 1.12
N LEU A 513 3.66 19.45 0.19
CA LEU A 513 3.75 18.01 0.45
C LEU A 513 4.80 17.69 1.55
N ARG A 514 5.97 18.34 1.51
CA ARG A 514 7.02 18.24 2.55
C ARG A 514 6.54 18.71 3.93
N ASP A 515 5.67 19.72 3.94
CA ASP A 515 5.06 20.28 5.16
C ASP A 515 3.88 19.45 5.71
N GLY A 516 3.56 18.31 5.09
CA GLY A 516 2.49 17.42 5.52
C GLY A 516 1.15 17.63 4.80
N ILE A 517 1.06 18.56 3.85
CA ILE A 517 -0.17 18.81 3.11
C ILE A 517 -0.32 17.78 1.98
N LYS A 518 -1.35 16.95 2.05
CA LYS A 518 -1.61 15.90 1.04
C LYS A 518 -1.86 16.50 -0.36
N LEU A 519 -1.42 15.81 -1.41
CA LEU A 519 -1.59 16.24 -2.81
C LEU A 519 -3.06 16.43 -3.24
N GLY A 520 -3.99 15.76 -2.58
CA GLY A 520 -5.42 15.95 -2.76
C GLY A 520 -5.95 17.27 -2.21
N ALA A 521 -5.24 17.91 -1.28
CA ALA A 521 -5.68 19.12 -0.61
C ALA A 521 -5.72 20.33 -1.57
N ARG A 522 -6.59 21.29 -1.27
CA ARG A 522 -6.73 22.51 -2.05
C ARG A 522 -5.85 23.62 -1.48
N LEU A 523 -4.97 24.17 -2.29
CA LEU A 523 -4.27 25.42 -2.01
C LEU A 523 -5.19 26.59 -2.37
N THR A 524 -5.69 27.32 -1.36
CA THR A 524 -6.68 28.38 -1.55
C THR A 524 -5.98 29.74 -1.63
N PRO A 525 -6.22 30.54 -2.69
CA PRO A 525 -5.65 31.89 -2.76
C PRO A 525 -6.25 32.80 -1.69
N VAL A 526 -5.40 33.61 -1.06
CA VAL A 526 -5.74 34.61 -0.05
C VAL A 526 -5.16 35.95 -0.48
N THR A 527 -6.02 36.95 -0.63
CA THR A 527 -5.59 38.31 -1.02
C THR A 527 -5.19 39.13 0.21
N LEU A 528 -3.97 39.63 0.24
CA LEU A 528 -3.37 40.42 1.30
C LEU A 528 -2.83 41.74 0.74
N GLY A 529 -3.56 42.86 0.88
CA GLY A 529 -3.11 44.17 0.42
C GLY A 529 -2.74 44.24 -1.06
N GLY A 530 -3.41 43.46 -1.92
CA GLY A 530 -3.11 43.36 -3.35
C GLY A 530 -2.15 42.20 -3.70
N TYR A 531 -1.50 41.57 -2.73
CA TYR A 531 -0.68 40.38 -2.93
C TYR A 531 -1.53 39.11 -2.79
N THR A 532 -1.21 38.05 -3.55
CA THR A 532 -1.89 36.77 -3.44
C THR A 532 -0.95 35.77 -2.76
N ALA A 533 -1.31 35.32 -1.55
CA ALA A 533 -0.72 34.17 -0.87
C ALA A 533 -1.61 32.95 -1.02
N TYR A 534 -1.12 31.76 -0.68
CA TYR A 534 -1.85 30.49 -0.83
C TYR A 534 -1.93 29.77 0.51
N ALA A 535 -3.16 29.52 0.97
CA ALA A 535 -3.42 28.83 2.23
C ALA A 535 -3.70 27.34 2.03
N ALA A 536 -3.10 26.51 2.87
CA ALA A 536 -3.47 25.11 3.04
C ALA A 536 -3.39 24.77 4.53
N GLU A 537 -4.46 24.25 5.10
CA GLU A 537 -4.58 23.97 6.54
C GLU A 537 -4.19 25.20 7.39
N LYS A 538 -3.10 25.12 8.15
CA LYS A 538 -2.58 26.22 9.00
C LYS A 538 -1.32 26.87 8.43
N ILE A 539 -0.99 26.63 7.16
CA ILE A 539 0.20 27.18 6.51
C ILE A 539 -0.21 28.14 5.40
N LEU A 540 0.51 29.25 5.32
CA LEU A 540 0.34 30.27 4.30
C LEU A 540 1.63 30.40 3.49
N TYR A 541 1.57 30.21 2.17
CA TYR A 541 2.70 30.23 1.25
C TYR A 541 2.76 31.55 0.48
N PHE A 542 3.95 32.16 0.46
CA PHE A 542 4.28 33.36 -0.29
C PHE A 542 5.33 33.00 -1.35
N VAL A 543 4.90 32.78 -2.58
CA VAL A 543 5.75 32.28 -3.68
C VAL A 543 5.76 33.17 -4.91
N ASP A 544 4.86 34.14 -5.00
CA ASP A 544 4.82 35.09 -6.09
C ASP A 544 5.65 36.37 -5.75
N PRO A 545 6.16 37.11 -6.77
CA PRO A 545 6.96 38.31 -6.56
C PRO A 545 6.13 39.45 -5.95
N ASP A 546 6.83 40.53 -5.62
CA ASP A 546 6.23 41.81 -5.17
C ASP A 546 5.56 41.74 -3.77
N ILE A 547 6.13 40.94 -2.87
CA ILE A 547 5.76 40.98 -1.45
C ILE A 547 6.09 42.36 -0.91
N SER A 548 5.06 43.12 -0.52
CA SER A 548 5.21 44.49 -0.03
C SER A 548 4.86 44.62 1.44
N LEU A 549 5.27 45.73 2.06
CA LEU A 549 4.86 46.05 3.43
C LEU A 549 3.32 46.09 3.58
N ASN A 550 2.58 46.53 2.54
CA ASN A 550 1.12 46.50 2.57
C ASN A 550 0.56 45.08 2.68
N ALA A 551 1.21 44.10 2.07
CA ALA A 551 0.82 42.71 2.21
C ALA A 551 1.02 42.19 3.66
N VAL A 552 2.13 42.59 4.29
CA VAL A 552 2.42 42.25 5.70
C VAL A 552 1.41 42.91 6.65
N VAL A 553 1.07 44.18 6.45
CA VAL A 553 0.04 44.87 7.22
C VAL A 553 -1.32 44.20 7.07
N ALA A 554 -1.74 43.92 5.82
CA ALA A 554 -2.99 43.23 5.56
C ALA A 554 -3.04 41.81 6.16
N LEU A 555 -1.90 41.10 6.21
CA LEU A 555 -1.80 39.82 6.90
C LEU A 555 -2.11 39.99 8.39
N LEU A 556 -1.48 40.95 9.07
CA LEU A 556 -1.71 41.19 10.49
C LEU A 556 -3.14 41.65 10.79
N GLU A 557 -3.76 42.47 9.92
CA GLU A 557 -5.17 42.85 9.99
C GLU A 557 -6.11 41.67 9.85
N GLN A 558 -5.83 40.76 8.91
CA GLN A 558 -6.61 39.51 8.73
C GLN A 558 -6.51 38.63 9.98
N LEU A 559 -5.31 38.48 10.57
CA LEU A 559 -5.09 37.72 11.80
C LEU A 559 -5.84 38.32 13.00
N ASP A 560 -5.97 39.66 13.07
CA ASP A 560 -6.68 40.35 14.13
C ASP A 560 -8.20 40.32 13.98
N ASN A 561 -8.70 40.43 12.77
CA ASN A 561 -10.12 40.67 12.49
C ASN A 561 -10.89 39.43 12.03
N ASN A 562 -10.21 38.36 11.62
CA ASN A 562 -10.84 37.15 11.10
C ASN A 562 -10.42 35.90 11.91
N PRO A 563 -11.20 35.49 12.91
CA PRO A 563 -10.87 34.30 13.73
C PRO A 563 -10.77 33.00 12.93
N ALA A 564 -11.42 32.91 11.75
CA ALA A 564 -11.32 31.76 10.85
C ALA A 564 -10.00 31.72 10.07
N PHE A 565 -9.27 32.85 10.00
CA PHE A 565 -7.97 32.95 9.35
C PHE A 565 -6.87 32.86 10.42
N ALA A 566 -6.46 31.66 10.77
CA ALA A 566 -5.52 31.39 11.84
C ALA A 566 -4.34 30.50 11.38
N PRO A 567 -3.53 30.96 10.41
CA PRO A 567 -2.30 30.25 10.06
C PRO A 567 -1.34 30.26 11.26
N SER A 568 -0.64 29.16 11.48
CA SER A 568 0.43 29.04 12.47
C SER A 568 1.82 29.17 11.85
N ARG A 569 1.91 29.07 10.52
CA ARG A 569 3.18 29.11 9.79
C ARG A 569 3.06 29.88 8.49
N LEU A 570 4.03 30.76 8.24
CA LEU A 570 4.23 31.48 7.00
C LEU A 570 5.47 30.90 6.30
N VAL A 571 5.34 30.47 5.08
CA VAL A 571 6.43 29.93 4.25
C VAL A 571 6.67 30.88 3.09
N VAL A 572 7.89 31.39 2.97
CA VAL A 572 8.23 32.42 1.97
C VAL A 572 9.39 31.95 1.10
N LEU A 573 9.28 32.16 -0.20
CA LEU A 573 10.39 31.95 -1.14
C LEU A 573 11.43 33.05 -0.94
N GLY A 574 12.53 32.75 -0.26
CA GLY A 574 13.51 33.71 0.22
C GLY A 574 14.18 34.53 -0.88
N TYR A 575 14.37 33.96 -2.06
CA TYR A 575 14.92 34.66 -3.22
C TYR A 575 14.06 35.84 -3.73
N LEU A 576 12.77 35.91 -3.33
CA LEU A 576 11.87 37.03 -3.68
C LEU A 576 11.98 38.20 -2.71
N LEU A 577 12.63 38.03 -1.57
CA LEU A 577 12.76 39.06 -0.54
C LEU A 577 14.05 39.83 -0.69
N ASP A 578 13.96 41.15 -0.74
CA ASP A 578 15.12 41.98 -0.42
C ASP A 578 15.37 42.01 1.09
N SER A 579 16.57 42.40 1.51
CA SER A 579 16.96 42.41 2.91
C SER A 579 16.09 43.32 3.78
N LYS A 580 15.47 44.37 3.19
CA LYS A 580 14.57 45.27 3.89
C LYS A 580 13.23 44.62 4.17
N THR A 581 12.59 44.07 3.14
CA THR A 581 11.30 43.36 3.25
C THR A 581 11.41 42.15 4.17
N GLN A 582 12.51 41.39 4.08
CA GLN A 582 12.77 40.26 4.97
C GLN A 582 12.82 40.70 6.43
N ARG A 583 13.55 41.76 6.74
CA ARG A 583 13.65 42.30 8.11
C ARG A 583 12.30 42.82 8.59
N GLU A 584 11.58 43.62 7.78
CA GLU A 584 10.28 44.18 8.14
C GLU A 584 9.26 43.05 8.43
N MET A 585 9.23 42.02 7.62
CA MET A 585 8.34 40.85 7.83
C MET A 585 8.70 40.09 9.11
N THR A 586 10.00 39.87 9.36
CA THR A 586 10.49 39.20 10.57
C THR A 586 10.13 39.99 11.83
N GLU A 587 10.36 41.31 11.83
CA GLU A 587 10.03 42.19 12.96
C GLU A 587 8.52 42.29 13.19
N ALA A 588 7.71 42.36 12.12
CA ALA A 588 6.26 42.38 12.19
C ALA A 588 5.67 41.10 12.80
N VAL A 589 6.13 39.93 12.37
CA VAL A 589 5.71 38.64 12.96
C VAL A 589 6.13 38.53 14.42
N LYS A 590 7.37 38.88 14.76
CA LYS A 590 7.86 38.86 16.13
C LYS A 590 7.08 39.82 17.04
N GLY A 591 6.82 41.05 16.55
CA GLY A 591 6.03 42.05 17.28
C GLY A 591 4.57 41.59 17.48
N TYR A 592 3.99 40.95 16.47
CA TYR A 592 2.65 40.35 16.56
C TYR A 592 2.58 39.24 17.61
N ASN A 593 3.52 38.27 17.57
CA ASN A 593 3.62 37.19 18.56
C ASN A 593 3.72 37.72 20.00
N ASN A 594 4.59 38.68 20.22
CA ASN A 594 4.75 39.29 21.54
C ASN A 594 3.49 39.99 22.04
N ARG A 595 2.76 40.68 21.16
CA ARG A 595 1.52 41.40 21.51
C ARG A 595 0.36 40.46 21.79
N LYS A 596 0.25 39.34 21.07
CA LYS A 596 -0.89 38.41 21.14
C LYS A 596 -0.64 37.20 22.02
N GLY A 597 0.61 36.92 22.39
CA GLY A 597 1.00 35.73 23.15
C GLY A 597 0.78 34.44 22.35
N ILE A 598 0.96 34.48 21.01
CA ILE A 598 0.86 33.36 20.11
C ILE A 598 2.20 33.03 19.46
N GLU A 599 2.30 31.91 18.80
CA GLU A 599 3.49 31.45 18.08
C GLU A 599 3.17 31.30 16.58
N LEU A 600 3.27 32.42 15.83
CA LEU A 600 3.24 32.41 14.37
C LEU A 600 4.69 32.27 13.87
N THR A 601 5.00 31.20 13.16
CA THR A 601 6.35 30.93 12.65
C THR A 601 6.54 31.51 11.25
N LEU A 602 7.67 32.17 11.00
CA LEU A 602 8.12 32.62 9.68
C LEU A 602 9.26 31.73 9.19
N ASP A 603 9.05 31.02 8.11
CA ASP A 603 9.98 30.09 7.48
C ASP A 603 10.37 30.65 6.10
N ILE A 604 11.61 31.14 5.98
CA ILE A 604 12.14 31.70 4.72
C ILE A 604 13.00 30.63 4.08
N ARG A 605 12.54 30.13 2.93
CA ARG A 605 13.16 29.02 2.22
C ARG A 605 13.93 29.46 1.00
N TYR A 606 15.11 28.91 0.84
CA TYR A 606 15.96 29.06 -0.32
C TYR A 606 16.12 27.73 -1.08
N ASN A 607 15.77 26.60 -0.46
CA ASN A 607 15.84 25.24 -1.03
C ASN A 607 14.81 24.29 -0.42
#